data_2de061b7c1f13f5dcbb63b31224d48b4
#
_entry.id   2de061b7c1f13f5dcbb63b31224d48b4
#
_cell.length_a   1.000
_cell.length_b   1.000
_cell.length_c   1.000
_cell.angle_alpha   90.00
_cell.angle_beta   90.00
_cell.angle_gamma   90.00
#
_symmetry.space_group_name_H-M   'P 1'
#
loop_
_entity.id
_entity.type
_entity.pdbx_description
1 polymer ?
#
loop_
_entity_poly.entity_id
_entity_poly.type
_entity_poly.pdbx_seq_one_letter_code
_entity_poly.pdbx_strand_id
1 'polypeptide(L)'
;MKKNQVISLLAAVLLLVTGRAGAQQTLSLPALQQQFVDLRFGMFIHFNIPTFMDDDWADPEASPAIFNPKKLDCNQWAAAAKSANMSYGCLTTKHHSGFAIWDTKTTPYNVMNSPLKRDVVKEYTTAFRAKGLKVMLYYSILDTHHKIRPGQITKEHIKMIKAQLTELLTNYGEITALIIDGWDAPWSRISYDDVPFEEIYGLIKRLQPKCLVMDLNAAKYPAEALFYTDIKSYEQGAGQHISTDNNRLPALSCLPINTAWFWKADFPTTPVKSVDQLVNENIVPFGKAWCNFILNVAPNRDGLIDNNALEALK
;
A
#
# COMPACT_ATOMS: atom_id res chain seq x y z
N MET A 1 -48.66 -69.56 31.49
CA MET A 1 -47.36 -69.11 31.17
C MET A 1 -47.44 -68.15 29.99
N LYS A 2 -47.47 -66.84 30.19
CA LYS A 2 -47.51 -65.83 29.10
C LYS A 2 -46.28 -64.92 29.30
N LYS A 3 -45.37 -64.89 28.34
CA LYS A 3 -44.19 -64.01 28.29
C LYS A 3 -44.65 -62.65 27.81
N ASN A 4 -44.43 -61.59 28.63
CA ASN A 4 -44.60 -60.24 28.24
C ASN A 4 -43.29 -59.75 27.57
N GLN A 5 -43.36 -59.35 26.35
CA GLN A 5 -42.30 -58.59 25.65
C GLN A 5 -42.49 -57.10 25.93
N VAL A 6 -41.47 -56.49 26.52
CA VAL A 6 -41.37 -55.05 26.68
C VAL A 6 -40.66 -54.50 25.46
N ILE A 7 -41.34 -53.70 24.68
CA ILE A 7 -40.79 -52.95 23.52
C ILE A 7 -40.33 -51.61 24.03
N SER A 8 -38.99 -51.40 24.06
CA SER A 8 -38.41 -50.09 24.36
C SER A 8 -38.37 -49.23 23.09
N LEU A 9 -39.15 -48.16 23.05
CA LEU A 9 -39.05 -47.12 22.03
C LEU A 9 -37.87 -46.22 22.36
N LEU A 10 -36.79 -46.27 21.57
CA LEU A 10 -35.74 -45.24 21.55
C LEU A 10 -36.19 -44.11 20.61
N ALA A 11 -36.57 -42.98 21.19
CA ALA A 11 -36.79 -41.72 20.43
C ALA A 11 -35.44 -41.08 20.17
N ALA A 12 -34.98 -41.13 18.93
CA ALA A 12 -33.81 -40.39 18.47
C ALA A 12 -34.21 -38.93 18.22
N VAL A 13 -33.78 -38.02 19.12
CA VAL A 13 -33.94 -36.58 18.91
C VAL A 13 -32.81 -36.12 17.98
N LEU A 14 -33.13 -35.91 16.70
CA LEU A 14 -32.24 -35.29 15.72
C LEU A 14 -32.21 -33.77 15.99
N LEU A 15 -31.22 -33.27 16.68
CA LEU A 15 -30.91 -31.85 16.80
C LEU A 15 -30.38 -31.35 15.43
N LEU A 16 -31.24 -30.78 14.63
CA LEU A 16 -30.91 -29.99 13.45
C LEU A 16 -30.22 -28.69 13.92
N VAL A 17 -28.90 -28.69 14.02
CA VAL A 17 -28.09 -27.48 14.14
C VAL A 17 -28.12 -26.79 12.77
N THR A 18 -29.09 -25.93 12.54
CA THR A 18 -29.10 -25.00 11.40
C THR A 18 -28.01 -23.95 11.69
N GLY A 19 -26.79 -24.23 11.29
CA GLY A 19 -25.73 -23.22 11.21
C GLY A 19 -26.20 -22.15 10.24
N ARG A 20 -26.74 -21.06 10.75
CA ARG A 20 -26.82 -19.81 9.98
C ARG A 20 -25.37 -19.40 9.68
N ALA A 21 -24.88 -19.78 8.49
CA ALA A 21 -23.77 -19.07 7.87
C ALA A 21 -24.25 -17.62 7.71
N GLY A 22 -23.89 -16.76 8.65
CA GLY A 22 -24.13 -15.34 8.55
C GLY A 22 -23.42 -14.90 7.26
N ALA A 23 -24.17 -14.58 6.23
CA ALA A 23 -23.63 -13.91 5.06
C ALA A 23 -22.94 -12.66 5.58
N GLN A 24 -21.62 -12.64 5.54
CA GLN A 24 -20.81 -11.49 5.96
C GLN A 24 -21.22 -10.36 5.03
N GLN A 25 -21.98 -9.41 5.56
CA GLN A 25 -22.54 -8.30 4.79
C GLN A 25 -21.37 -7.55 4.17
N THR A 26 -21.21 -7.66 2.86
CA THR A 26 -20.16 -6.95 2.12
C THR A 26 -20.42 -5.46 2.29
N LEU A 27 -19.49 -4.73 2.91
CA LEU A 27 -19.63 -3.29 3.05
C LEU A 27 -19.72 -2.65 1.67
N SER A 28 -20.59 -1.65 1.53
CA SER A 28 -20.69 -0.87 0.31
C SER A 28 -19.42 -0.06 0.09
N LEU A 29 -19.11 0.32 -1.16
CA LEU A 29 -17.96 1.16 -1.47
C LEU A 29 -17.96 2.48 -0.66
N PRO A 30 -19.07 3.24 -0.54
CA PRO A 30 -19.10 4.42 0.32
C PRO A 30 -18.75 4.15 1.77
N ALA A 31 -19.15 3.00 2.33
CA ALA A 31 -18.82 2.62 3.69
C ALA A 31 -17.31 2.31 3.84
N LEU A 32 -16.70 1.65 2.85
CA LEU A 32 -15.25 1.41 2.83
C LEU A 32 -14.45 2.71 2.67
N GLN A 33 -14.92 3.62 1.82
CA GLN A 33 -14.33 4.96 1.64
C GLN A 33 -14.37 5.76 2.95
N GLN A 34 -15.50 5.76 3.66
CA GLN A 34 -15.63 6.43 4.95
C GLN A 34 -14.68 5.80 5.98
N GLN A 35 -14.64 4.47 6.09
CA GLN A 35 -13.70 3.79 7.01
C GLN A 35 -12.25 4.15 6.71
N PHE A 36 -11.88 4.33 5.44
CA PHE A 36 -10.54 4.76 5.07
C PHE A 36 -10.26 6.20 5.50
N VAL A 37 -11.17 7.12 5.24
CA VAL A 37 -11.01 8.54 5.66
C VAL A 37 -10.90 8.64 7.18
N ASP A 38 -11.66 7.83 7.92
CA ASP A 38 -11.63 7.80 9.39
C ASP A 38 -10.28 7.30 9.96
N LEU A 39 -9.43 6.64 9.17
CA LEU A 39 -8.05 6.31 9.58
C LEU A 39 -7.18 7.57 9.74
N ARG A 40 -7.49 8.66 9.06
CA ARG A 40 -6.93 10.01 9.14
C ARG A 40 -5.46 10.16 8.82
N PHE A 41 -4.56 9.39 9.46
CA PHE A 41 -3.12 9.58 9.37
C PHE A 41 -2.40 8.25 9.28
N GLY A 42 -1.43 8.16 8.35
CA GLY A 42 -0.65 6.95 8.10
C GLY A 42 0.80 7.22 7.73
N MET A 43 1.61 6.14 7.69
CA MET A 43 3.01 6.16 7.30
C MET A 43 3.17 5.59 5.90
N PHE A 44 3.69 6.39 4.96
CA PHE A 44 4.21 5.91 3.70
C PHE A 44 5.68 5.52 3.87
N ILE A 45 6.08 4.41 3.29
CA ILE A 45 7.43 3.85 3.44
C ILE A 45 7.99 3.61 2.06
N HIS A 46 8.85 4.53 1.59
CA HIS A 46 9.62 4.34 0.37
C HIS A 46 10.94 3.66 0.71
N PHE A 47 11.04 2.38 0.39
CA PHE A 47 12.23 1.57 0.66
C PHE A 47 12.43 0.56 -0.48
N ASN A 48 13.38 0.83 -1.35
CA ASN A 48 13.66 0.02 -2.54
C ASN A 48 15.08 0.34 -3.07
N ILE A 49 15.46 -0.10 -4.25
CA ILE A 49 16.76 0.19 -4.90
C ILE A 49 17.16 1.67 -4.83
N PRO A 50 16.25 2.65 -5.07
CA PRO A 50 16.60 4.08 -4.98
C PRO A 50 17.23 4.50 -3.65
N THR A 51 16.85 3.90 -2.53
CA THR A 51 17.47 4.13 -1.20
C THR A 51 19.00 3.95 -1.22
N PHE A 52 19.50 3.05 -2.06
CA PHE A 52 20.93 2.70 -2.14
C PHE A 52 21.68 3.48 -3.22
N MET A 53 20.96 4.22 -4.07
CA MET A 53 21.52 4.98 -5.19
C MET A 53 21.56 6.49 -4.95
N ASP A 54 20.96 6.96 -3.86
CA ASP A 54 20.83 8.39 -3.56
C ASP A 54 20.04 9.17 -4.62
N ASP A 55 19.09 8.48 -5.26
CA ASP A 55 18.23 9.00 -6.31
C ASP A 55 16.80 8.42 -6.13
N ASP A 56 15.76 9.17 -6.50
CA ASP A 56 14.39 8.65 -6.51
C ASP A 56 14.11 7.80 -7.76
N TRP A 57 14.93 7.97 -8.82
CA TRP A 57 14.88 7.21 -10.07
C TRP A 57 16.10 6.31 -10.20
N ALA A 58 15.97 5.07 -9.78
CA ALA A 58 17.07 4.11 -9.87
C ALA A 58 17.37 3.70 -11.32
N ASP A 59 18.65 3.42 -11.58
CA ASP A 59 19.08 2.77 -12.82
C ASP A 59 18.31 1.45 -13.01
N PRO A 60 17.61 1.25 -14.13
CA PRO A 60 16.87 0.02 -14.41
C PRO A 60 17.76 -1.23 -14.52
N GLU A 61 19.07 -1.04 -14.78
CA GLU A 61 20.05 -2.13 -14.86
C GLU A 61 20.78 -2.37 -13.53
N ALA A 62 20.37 -1.67 -12.45
CA ALA A 62 20.96 -1.84 -11.13
C ALA A 62 20.86 -3.29 -10.64
N SER A 63 21.98 -3.86 -10.22
CA SER A 63 21.99 -5.24 -9.72
C SER A 63 21.17 -5.38 -8.43
N PRO A 64 20.40 -6.48 -8.26
CA PRO A 64 19.79 -6.82 -6.96
C PRO A 64 20.78 -6.82 -5.78
N ALA A 65 22.07 -7.00 -6.05
CA ALA A 65 23.12 -6.99 -5.02
C ALA A 65 23.26 -5.64 -4.29
N ILE A 66 22.78 -4.55 -4.89
CA ILE A 66 22.77 -3.21 -4.26
C ILE A 66 21.81 -3.19 -3.06
N PHE A 67 20.68 -3.90 -3.14
CA PHE A 67 19.68 -3.95 -2.07
C PHE A 67 20.18 -4.83 -0.91
N ASN A 68 20.91 -4.23 0.02
CA ASN A 68 21.62 -4.94 1.07
C ASN A 68 21.52 -4.25 2.45
N PRO A 69 20.31 -4.02 2.98
CA PRO A 69 20.15 -3.48 4.33
C PRO A 69 20.71 -4.46 5.37
N LYS A 70 21.53 -3.95 6.30
CA LYS A 70 22.21 -4.79 7.29
C LYS A 70 21.42 -4.98 8.58
N LYS A 71 20.46 -4.09 8.86
CA LYS A 71 19.73 -4.04 10.13
C LYS A 71 18.22 -3.88 9.93
N LEU A 72 17.70 -4.36 8.78
CA LEU A 72 16.27 -4.23 8.46
C LEU A 72 15.40 -4.65 9.65
N ASP A 73 14.60 -3.70 10.15
CA ASP A 73 13.66 -3.90 11.25
C ASP A 73 12.30 -3.22 11.00
N CYS A 74 11.38 -3.96 10.44
CA CYS A 74 10.01 -3.49 10.23
C CYS A 74 9.24 -3.27 11.55
N ASN A 75 9.69 -3.83 12.69
CA ASN A 75 9.09 -3.55 13.99
C ASN A 75 9.43 -2.13 14.46
N GLN A 76 10.62 -1.61 14.14
CA GLN A 76 10.99 -0.22 14.39
C GLN A 76 10.09 0.72 13.57
N TRP A 77 9.83 0.42 12.30
CA TRP A 77 8.92 1.21 11.47
C TRP A 77 7.51 1.25 12.05
N ALA A 78 6.98 0.07 12.44
CA ALA A 78 5.65 -0.03 13.04
C ALA A 78 5.58 0.68 14.42
N ALA A 79 6.66 0.64 15.21
CA ALA A 79 6.73 1.37 16.46
C ALA A 79 6.74 2.89 16.25
N ALA A 80 7.50 3.38 15.25
CA ALA A 80 7.52 4.78 14.86
C ALA A 80 6.16 5.28 14.38
N ALA A 81 5.47 4.50 13.54
CA ALA A 81 4.11 4.83 13.12
C ALA A 81 3.15 4.92 14.32
N LYS A 82 3.29 3.99 15.27
CA LYS A 82 2.44 3.95 16.46
C LYS A 82 2.71 5.13 17.42
N SER A 83 3.97 5.57 17.57
CA SER A 83 4.33 6.73 18.38
C SER A 83 3.72 8.04 17.88
N ALA A 84 3.56 8.14 16.54
CA ALA A 84 2.90 9.28 15.88
C ALA A 84 1.36 9.16 15.81
N ASN A 85 0.74 8.23 16.53
CA ASN A 85 -0.70 7.95 16.45
C ASN A 85 -1.21 7.64 15.04
N MET A 86 -0.37 7.12 14.16
CA MET A 86 -0.78 6.66 12.85
C MET A 86 -1.65 5.40 12.96
N SER A 87 -2.60 5.25 12.03
CA SER A 87 -3.58 4.15 12.01
C SER A 87 -3.20 3.05 11.02
N TYR A 88 -2.31 3.34 10.07
CA TYR A 88 -1.91 2.41 9.01
C TYR A 88 -0.51 2.71 8.47
N GLY A 89 0.02 1.75 7.72
CA GLY A 89 1.20 1.95 6.88
C GLY A 89 0.94 1.58 5.43
N CYS A 90 1.74 2.12 4.51
CA CYS A 90 1.79 1.78 3.10
C CYS A 90 3.24 1.59 2.67
N LEU A 91 3.59 0.40 2.18
CA LEU A 91 4.95 0.07 1.73
C LEU A 91 5.04 0.05 0.21
N THR A 92 6.08 0.65 -0.36
CA THR A 92 6.41 0.50 -1.79
C THR A 92 6.92 -0.91 -2.08
N THR A 93 6.04 -1.80 -2.54
CA THR A 93 6.42 -3.19 -2.84
C THR A 93 7.26 -3.31 -4.10
N LYS A 94 6.96 -2.50 -5.10
CA LYS A 94 7.72 -2.30 -6.34
C LYS A 94 7.59 -0.85 -6.78
N HIS A 95 8.70 -0.16 -6.95
CA HIS A 95 8.75 1.19 -7.52
C HIS A 95 9.09 1.14 -9.01
N HIS A 96 9.28 2.28 -9.67
CA HIS A 96 9.48 2.42 -11.12
C HIS A 96 10.68 1.66 -11.69
N SER A 97 11.68 1.32 -10.86
CA SER A 97 12.81 0.48 -11.27
C SER A 97 12.44 -0.99 -11.54
N GLY A 98 11.28 -1.44 -11.07
CA GLY A 98 10.82 -2.81 -11.28
C GLY A 98 11.30 -3.82 -10.23
N PHE A 99 12.15 -3.43 -9.27
CA PHE A 99 12.65 -4.33 -8.25
C PHE A 99 11.57 -4.66 -7.22
N ALA A 100 11.27 -5.96 -7.10
CA ALA A 100 10.26 -6.48 -6.18
C ALA A 100 10.88 -6.80 -4.82
N ILE A 101 10.37 -6.20 -3.72
CA ILE A 101 10.89 -6.46 -2.38
C ILE A 101 10.14 -7.58 -1.64
N TRP A 102 9.52 -8.51 -2.39
CA TRP A 102 8.88 -9.73 -1.88
C TRP A 102 9.36 -10.96 -2.66
N ASP A 103 9.06 -12.16 -2.17
CA ASP A 103 9.38 -13.44 -2.81
C ASP A 103 8.47 -13.69 -4.02
N THR A 104 8.59 -12.84 -5.05
CA THR A 104 7.85 -13.03 -6.30
C THR A 104 8.42 -14.18 -7.13
N LYS A 105 7.53 -14.90 -7.80
CA LYS A 105 7.88 -15.95 -8.78
C LYS A 105 7.85 -15.45 -10.23
N THR A 106 7.52 -14.16 -10.43
CA THR A 106 7.30 -13.60 -11.77
C THR A 106 8.57 -13.08 -12.43
N THR A 107 9.58 -12.75 -11.66
CA THR A 107 10.85 -12.19 -12.14
C THR A 107 12.00 -12.54 -11.18
N PRO A 108 13.23 -12.74 -11.70
CA PRO A 108 14.42 -12.84 -10.85
C PRO A 108 14.85 -11.48 -10.26
N TYR A 109 14.32 -10.35 -10.77
CA TYR A 109 14.65 -9.01 -10.27
C TYR A 109 13.88 -8.73 -8.97
N ASN A 110 14.28 -9.42 -7.90
CA ASN A 110 13.61 -9.38 -6.60
C ASN A 110 14.56 -9.56 -5.43
N VAL A 111 14.05 -9.30 -4.24
CA VAL A 111 14.80 -9.32 -2.96
C VAL A 111 15.41 -10.68 -2.62
N MET A 112 14.85 -11.79 -3.08
CA MET A 112 15.40 -13.12 -2.82
C MET A 112 16.72 -13.37 -3.57
N ASN A 113 16.98 -12.60 -4.62
CA ASN A 113 18.25 -12.58 -5.37
C ASN A 113 19.19 -11.44 -4.92
N SER A 114 18.82 -10.70 -3.87
CA SER A 114 19.69 -9.74 -3.21
C SER A 114 20.48 -10.40 -2.06
N PRO A 115 21.51 -9.73 -1.51
CA PRO A 115 22.20 -10.23 -0.30
C PRO A 115 21.30 -10.36 0.94
N LEU A 116 20.20 -9.60 1.01
CA LEU A 116 19.24 -9.65 2.11
C LEU A 116 18.50 -10.99 2.18
N LYS A 117 18.01 -11.51 1.05
CA LYS A 117 17.27 -12.80 0.95
C LYS A 117 16.12 -12.92 1.95
N ARG A 118 15.44 -11.84 2.25
CA ARG A 118 14.28 -11.79 3.16
C ARG A 118 13.12 -11.09 2.47
N ASP A 119 11.91 -11.60 2.66
CA ASP A 119 10.68 -11.02 2.13
C ASP A 119 10.26 -9.81 2.98
N VAL A 120 10.58 -8.60 2.49
CA VAL A 120 10.33 -7.35 3.22
C VAL A 120 8.83 -7.08 3.36
N VAL A 121 8.02 -7.44 2.36
CA VAL A 121 6.55 -7.28 2.42
C VAL A 121 5.96 -8.14 3.52
N LYS A 122 6.43 -9.37 3.66
CA LYS A 122 5.99 -10.27 4.74
C LYS A 122 6.35 -9.72 6.11
N GLU A 123 7.56 -9.22 6.28
CA GLU A 123 8.01 -8.64 7.55
C GLU A 123 7.23 -7.37 7.91
N TYR A 124 7.07 -6.48 6.95
CA TYR A 124 6.27 -5.26 7.11
C TYR A 124 4.82 -5.57 7.51
N THR A 125 4.15 -6.45 6.76
CA THR A 125 2.74 -6.76 7.03
C THR A 125 2.56 -7.43 8.39
N THR A 126 3.52 -8.26 8.81
CA THR A 126 3.53 -8.90 10.13
C THR A 126 3.72 -7.88 11.24
N ALA A 127 4.73 -7.00 11.13
CA ALA A 127 5.06 -6.01 12.14
C ALA A 127 3.93 -4.98 12.35
N PHE A 128 3.34 -4.47 11.25
CA PHE A 128 2.28 -3.47 11.33
C PHE A 128 1.01 -4.07 11.95
N ARG A 129 0.59 -5.26 11.54
CA ARG A 129 -0.57 -5.94 12.17
C ARG A 129 -0.34 -6.26 13.64
N ALA A 130 0.85 -6.65 14.03
CA ALA A 130 1.18 -6.91 15.44
C ALA A 130 1.03 -5.66 16.33
N LYS A 131 1.13 -4.45 15.74
CA LYS A 131 0.88 -3.17 16.41
C LYS A 131 -0.57 -2.67 16.25
N GLY A 132 -1.47 -3.46 15.65
CA GLY A 132 -2.85 -3.05 15.38
C GLY A 132 -3.00 -2.00 14.28
N LEU A 133 -1.98 -1.83 13.44
CA LEU A 133 -2.00 -0.92 12.30
C LEU A 133 -2.60 -1.62 11.08
N LYS A 134 -3.41 -0.88 10.30
CA LYS A 134 -3.88 -1.37 9.00
C LYS A 134 -2.73 -1.40 8.01
N VAL A 135 -2.84 -2.29 7.01
CA VAL A 135 -1.82 -2.51 6.00
C VAL A 135 -2.31 -2.07 4.64
N MET A 136 -1.56 -1.19 4.01
CA MET A 136 -1.68 -0.82 2.61
C MET A 136 -0.41 -1.16 1.86
N LEU A 137 -0.52 -1.33 0.54
CA LEU A 137 0.62 -1.55 -0.34
C LEU A 137 0.61 -0.52 -1.47
N TYR A 138 1.79 -0.22 -1.97
CA TYR A 138 1.99 0.57 -3.19
C TYR A 138 2.65 -0.33 -4.24
N TYR A 139 2.22 -0.17 -5.48
CA TYR A 139 2.71 -0.90 -6.63
C TYR A 139 2.78 0.01 -7.85
N SER A 140 3.95 0.12 -8.48
CA SER A 140 4.10 0.83 -9.75
C SER A 140 3.83 -0.08 -10.94
N ILE A 141 2.97 0.36 -11.86
CA ILE A 141 2.84 -0.28 -13.18
C ILE A 141 3.95 0.13 -14.14
N LEU A 142 4.48 1.36 -14.00
CA LEU A 142 5.71 1.73 -14.68
C LEU A 142 6.84 0.85 -14.16
N ASP A 143 7.56 0.21 -15.07
CA ASP A 143 8.63 -0.72 -14.73
C ASP A 143 9.74 -0.58 -15.77
N THR A 144 10.77 0.16 -15.41
CA THR A 144 11.84 0.52 -16.34
C THR A 144 12.76 -0.65 -16.65
N HIS A 145 12.95 -1.58 -15.69
CA HIS A 145 13.75 -2.79 -15.88
C HIS A 145 13.09 -3.73 -16.91
N HIS A 146 11.81 -4.03 -16.74
CA HIS A 146 11.07 -4.90 -17.65
C HIS A 146 10.52 -4.16 -18.89
N LYS A 147 10.87 -2.87 -19.07
CA LYS A 147 10.44 -2.05 -20.23
C LYS A 147 8.92 -1.88 -20.33
N ILE A 148 8.22 -1.88 -19.20
CA ILE A 148 6.79 -1.56 -19.15
C ILE A 148 6.63 -0.05 -19.25
N ARG A 149 6.52 0.45 -20.48
CA ARG A 149 6.46 1.87 -20.86
C ARG A 149 5.51 2.05 -22.04
N PRO A 150 5.02 3.24 -22.32
CA PRO A 150 4.19 3.50 -23.50
C PRO A 150 4.84 2.99 -24.79
N GLY A 151 4.05 2.35 -25.61
CA GLY A 151 4.50 1.78 -26.89
C GLY A 151 5.34 0.49 -26.81
N GLN A 152 5.64 0.00 -25.60
CA GLN A 152 6.41 -1.24 -25.38
C GLN A 152 5.65 -2.28 -24.55
N ILE A 153 4.43 -1.97 -24.14
CA ILE A 153 3.63 -2.85 -23.27
C ILE A 153 3.09 -4.02 -24.10
N THR A 154 3.32 -5.23 -23.60
CA THR A 154 2.92 -6.48 -24.23
C THR A 154 1.91 -7.23 -23.37
N LYS A 155 1.28 -8.26 -23.95
CA LYS A 155 0.38 -9.16 -23.21
C LYS A 155 1.10 -9.88 -22.05
N GLU A 156 2.38 -10.19 -22.20
CA GLU A 156 3.19 -10.82 -21.16
C GLU A 156 3.44 -9.84 -20.00
N HIS A 157 3.63 -8.56 -20.28
CA HIS A 157 3.71 -7.51 -19.24
C HIS A 157 2.42 -7.44 -18.43
N ILE A 158 1.25 -7.42 -19.09
CA ILE A 158 -0.06 -7.43 -18.41
C ILE A 158 -0.23 -8.69 -17.56
N LYS A 159 0.18 -9.85 -18.07
CA LYS A 159 0.16 -11.12 -17.34
C LYS A 159 1.07 -11.07 -16.10
N MET A 160 2.27 -10.51 -16.22
CA MET A 160 3.20 -10.34 -15.11
C MET A 160 2.61 -9.40 -14.03
N ILE A 161 2.08 -8.24 -14.41
CA ILE A 161 1.41 -7.31 -13.49
C ILE A 161 0.29 -8.03 -12.72
N LYS A 162 -0.59 -8.74 -13.44
CA LYS A 162 -1.69 -9.50 -12.83
C LYS A 162 -1.20 -10.59 -11.88
N ALA A 163 -0.12 -11.29 -12.23
CA ALA A 163 0.48 -12.31 -11.37
C ALA A 163 1.10 -11.70 -10.12
N GLN A 164 1.85 -10.60 -10.23
CA GLN A 164 2.42 -9.87 -9.09
C GLN A 164 1.35 -9.35 -8.14
N LEU A 165 0.29 -8.74 -8.66
CA LEU A 165 -0.85 -8.29 -7.85
C LEU A 165 -1.58 -9.46 -7.18
N THR A 166 -1.67 -10.61 -7.86
CA THR A 166 -2.24 -11.82 -7.25
C THR A 166 -1.40 -12.29 -6.08
N GLU A 167 -0.07 -12.37 -6.22
CA GLU A 167 0.82 -12.72 -5.11
C GLU A 167 0.64 -11.76 -3.91
N LEU A 168 0.65 -10.44 -4.16
CA LEU A 168 0.52 -9.42 -3.12
C LEU A 168 -0.83 -9.49 -2.39
N LEU A 169 -1.91 -9.82 -3.09
CA LEU A 169 -3.27 -9.87 -2.52
C LEU A 169 -3.65 -11.24 -1.96
N THR A 170 -2.86 -12.29 -2.16
CA THR A 170 -3.17 -13.63 -1.65
C THR A 170 -2.21 -14.10 -0.55
N ASN A 171 -0.95 -13.64 -0.55
CA ASN A 171 0.08 -14.19 0.32
C ASN A 171 0.30 -13.39 1.62
N TYR A 172 -0.23 -12.17 1.71
CA TYR A 172 0.09 -11.22 2.80
C TYR A 172 -1.12 -10.82 3.66
N GLY A 173 -2.22 -11.58 3.58
CA GLY A 173 -3.44 -11.33 4.35
C GLY A 173 -4.25 -10.12 3.86
N GLU A 174 -5.11 -9.58 4.71
CA GLU A 174 -5.98 -8.46 4.34
C GLU A 174 -5.18 -7.19 4.02
N ILE A 175 -5.43 -6.60 2.85
CA ILE A 175 -4.88 -5.33 2.39
C ILE A 175 -6.01 -4.30 2.35
N THR A 176 -5.87 -3.23 3.15
CA THR A 176 -6.90 -2.19 3.28
C THR A 176 -7.04 -1.39 2.01
N ALA A 177 -5.93 -1.05 1.38
CA ALA A 177 -5.91 -0.35 0.09
C ALA A 177 -4.62 -0.65 -0.67
N LEU A 178 -4.71 -0.53 -1.99
CA LEU A 178 -3.58 -0.65 -2.91
C LEU A 178 -3.45 0.67 -3.70
N ILE A 179 -2.31 1.35 -3.53
CA ILE A 179 -1.94 2.49 -4.35
C ILE A 179 -1.25 1.94 -5.60
N ILE A 180 -1.80 2.25 -6.76
CA ILE A 180 -1.20 1.94 -8.05
C ILE A 180 -0.67 3.23 -8.66
N ASP A 181 0.62 3.24 -8.97
CA ASP A 181 1.31 4.38 -9.55
C ASP A 181 1.66 4.12 -11.01
N GLY A 182 1.68 5.19 -11.79
CA GLY A 182 2.11 5.18 -13.19
C GLY A 182 0.98 5.19 -14.20
N TRP A 183 -0.29 5.04 -13.85
CA TRP A 183 -1.38 5.29 -14.79
C TRP A 183 -1.55 6.78 -15.07
N ASP A 184 -1.55 7.13 -16.36
CA ASP A 184 -1.81 8.48 -16.89
C ASP A 184 -1.04 9.60 -16.17
N ALA A 185 0.06 9.24 -15.54
CA ALA A 185 0.95 10.17 -14.86
C ALA A 185 1.92 10.82 -15.86
N PRO A 186 2.31 12.10 -15.69
CA PRO A 186 3.20 12.79 -16.62
C PRO A 186 4.53 12.08 -16.85
N TRP A 187 5.05 11.40 -15.84
CA TRP A 187 6.32 10.68 -15.90
C TRP A 187 6.24 9.30 -16.54
N SER A 188 5.09 8.65 -16.50
CA SER A 188 4.91 7.30 -17.05
C SER A 188 4.23 7.32 -18.41
N ARG A 189 3.18 8.14 -18.58
CA ARG A 189 2.31 8.23 -19.76
C ARG A 189 1.67 6.90 -20.16
N ILE A 190 1.56 5.94 -19.26
CA ILE A 190 0.86 4.69 -19.47
C ILE A 190 -0.63 4.95 -19.34
N SER A 191 -1.40 4.77 -20.43
CA SER A 191 -2.84 4.98 -20.41
C SER A 191 -3.58 3.85 -19.67
N TYR A 192 -4.85 4.11 -19.34
CA TYR A 192 -5.74 3.09 -18.78
C TYR A 192 -6.10 1.99 -19.78
N ASP A 193 -5.80 2.17 -21.07
CA ASP A 193 -5.95 1.16 -22.12
C ASP A 193 -4.65 0.36 -22.33
N ASP A 194 -3.48 0.99 -22.20
CA ASP A 194 -2.18 0.31 -22.31
C ASP A 194 -2.01 -0.78 -21.24
N VAL A 195 -2.40 -0.46 -20.00
CA VAL A 195 -2.59 -1.41 -18.90
C VAL A 195 -4.07 -1.35 -18.49
N PRO A 196 -4.91 -2.30 -18.94
CA PRO A 196 -6.36 -2.17 -18.83
C PRO A 196 -6.85 -2.03 -17.39
N PHE A 197 -7.33 -0.85 -17.03
CA PHE A 197 -7.79 -0.54 -15.67
C PHE A 197 -8.87 -1.51 -15.21
N GLU A 198 -9.90 -1.73 -16.03
CA GLU A 198 -11.03 -2.61 -15.69
C GLU A 198 -10.60 -4.03 -15.34
N GLU A 199 -9.60 -4.56 -16.04
CA GLU A 199 -9.07 -5.90 -15.76
C GLU A 199 -8.31 -5.95 -14.44
N ILE A 200 -7.48 -4.93 -14.16
CA ILE A 200 -6.69 -4.84 -12.94
C ILE A 200 -7.60 -4.57 -11.75
N TYR A 201 -8.50 -3.60 -11.86
CA TYR A 201 -9.49 -3.29 -10.82
C TYR A 201 -10.36 -4.52 -10.50
N GLY A 202 -10.90 -5.15 -11.53
CA GLY A 202 -11.71 -6.37 -11.39
C GLY A 202 -10.93 -7.53 -10.75
N LEU A 203 -9.64 -7.70 -11.05
CA LEU A 203 -8.79 -8.68 -10.38
C LEU A 203 -8.65 -8.39 -8.88
N ILE A 204 -8.32 -7.14 -8.53
CA ILE A 204 -8.17 -6.73 -7.13
C ILE A 204 -9.47 -6.98 -6.35
N LYS A 205 -10.60 -6.54 -6.90
CA LYS A 205 -11.91 -6.72 -6.23
C LYS A 205 -12.36 -8.18 -6.12
N ARG A 206 -11.97 -9.04 -7.05
CA ARG A 206 -12.22 -10.50 -6.92
C ARG A 206 -11.37 -11.14 -5.84
N LEU A 207 -10.10 -10.75 -5.72
CA LEU A 207 -9.19 -11.33 -4.72
C LEU A 207 -9.46 -10.79 -3.32
N GLN A 208 -9.69 -9.48 -3.21
CA GLN A 208 -10.00 -8.80 -1.95
C GLN A 208 -11.11 -7.74 -2.17
N PRO A 209 -12.39 -8.08 -2.03
CA PRO A 209 -13.51 -7.16 -2.31
C PRO A 209 -13.49 -5.86 -1.49
N LYS A 210 -12.88 -5.89 -0.31
CA LYS A 210 -12.76 -4.73 0.59
C LYS A 210 -11.52 -3.87 0.32
N CYS A 211 -10.56 -4.34 -0.48
CA CYS A 211 -9.37 -3.56 -0.82
C CYS A 211 -9.75 -2.36 -1.68
N LEU A 212 -9.43 -1.16 -1.21
CA LEU A 212 -9.63 0.07 -1.97
C LEU A 212 -8.50 0.23 -3.00
N VAL A 213 -8.85 0.65 -4.20
CA VAL A 213 -7.90 0.92 -5.28
C VAL A 213 -7.70 2.42 -5.38
N MET A 214 -6.45 2.85 -5.35
CA MET A 214 -6.02 4.23 -5.49
C MET A 214 -5.08 4.37 -6.67
N ASP A 215 -5.12 5.52 -7.30
CA ASP A 215 -4.30 5.89 -8.45
C ASP A 215 -3.51 7.16 -8.08
N LEU A 216 -2.19 7.13 -8.19
CA LEU A 216 -1.34 8.32 -8.11
C LEU A 216 -1.21 8.94 -9.49
N ASN A 217 -2.21 9.71 -9.87
CA ASN A 217 -2.24 10.43 -11.12
C ASN A 217 -2.04 11.93 -10.88
N ALA A 218 -0.81 12.38 -11.08
CA ALA A 218 -0.41 13.77 -10.85
C ALA A 218 -1.04 14.80 -11.81
N ALA A 219 -1.57 14.36 -12.94
CA ALA A 219 -1.95 15.29 -14.02
C ALA A 219 -3.39 15.77 -13.95
N LYS A 220 -4.26 15.08 -13.25
CA LYS A 220 -5.71 15.32 -13.33
C LYS A 220 -6.32 15.51 -11.94
N TYR A 221 -6.63 16.75 -11.61
CA TYR A 221 -7.38 17.12 -10.39
C TYR A 221 -8.72 17.72 -10.75
N PRO A 222 -9.68 16.96 -11.23
CA PRO A 222 -11.03 17.46 -11.26
C PRO A 222 -11.56 17.52 -9.83
N ALA A 223 -12.29 18.55 -9.50
CA ALA A 223 -13.13 18.60 -8.33
C ALA A 223 -14.21 17.50 -8.36
N GLU A 224 -14.32 16.77 -9.46
CA GLU A 224 -15.32 15.75 -9.76
C GLU A 224 -14.71 14.34 -9.67
N ALA A 225 -15.55 13.34 -9.42
CA ALA A 225 -15.15 11.95 -9.32
C ALA A 225 -14.44 11.49 -10.59
N LEU A 226 -13.25 10.94 -10.42
CA LEU A 226 -12.57 10.19 -11.47
C LEU A 226 -13.09 8.76 -11.48
N PHE A 227 -13.35 8.25 -12.67
CA PHE A 227 -13.96 6.96 -12.90
C PHE A 227 -13.09 5.78 -12.47
N TYR A 228 -11.80 6.01 -12.25
CA TYR A 228 -10.78 4.97 -12.16
C TYR A 228 -10.15 4.85 -10.78
N THR A 229 -10.79 5.32 -9.72
CA THR A 229 -10.24 5.20 -8.37
C THR A 229 -11.34 5.15 -7.33
N ASP A 230 -11.11 4.37 -6.26
CA ASP A 230 -12.00 4.37 -5.08
C ASP A 230 -11.69 5.56 -4.16
N ILE A 231 -10.44 6.00 -4.11
CA ILE A 231 -9.94 7.13 -3.30
C ILE A 231 -9.10 8.02 -4.20
N LYS A 232 -9.34 9.31 -4.17
CA LYS A 232 -8.56 10.28 -4.95
C LYS A 232 -7.24 10.59 -4.22
N SER A 233 -6.13 10.43 -4.91
CA SER A 233 -4.80 10.68 -4.35
C SER A 233 -4.22 11.99 -4.84
N TYR A 234 -3.53 12.72 -3.94
CA TYR A 234 -2.88 13.99 -4.19
C TYR A 234 -1.43 13.95 -3.72
N GLU A 235 -0.50 14.10 -4.64
CA GLU A 235 0.93 14.17 -4.35
C GLU A 235 1.38 15.63 -4.23
N GLN A 236 1.57 16.12 -3.01
CA GLN A 236 1.93 17.51 -2.78
C GLN A 236 3.31 17.88 -3.36
N GLY A 237 4.25 16.94 -3.33
CA GLY A 237 5.57 17.10 -3.94
C GLY A 237 5.54 17.33 -5.45
N ALA A 238 4.51 16.84 -6.12
CA ALA A 238 4.26 17.09 -7.55
C ALA A 238 3.38 18.35 -7.81
N GLY A 239 3.21 19.19 -6.81
CA GLY A 239 2.40 20.43 -6.91
C GLY A 239 0.89 20.22 -6.83
N GLN A 240 0.46 19.09 -6.31
CA GLN A 240 -0.94 18.75 -6.23
C GLN A 240 -1.50 19.07 -4.85
N HIS A 241 -2.47 19.97 -4.82
CA HIS A 241 -3.07 20.43 -3.59
C HIS A 241 -4.57 20.18 -3.59
N ILE A 242 -5.05 19.58 -2.51
CA ILE A 242 -6.48 19.44 -2.30
C ILE A 242 -7.08 20.77 -1.86
N SER A 243 -8.26 21.09 -2.39
CA SER A 243 -9.06 22.20 -1.86
C SER A 243 -9.76 21.75 -0.59
N THR A 244 -9.39 22.31 0.56
CA THR A 244 -10.01 21.97 1.85
C THR A 244 -11.45 22.51 1.95
N ASP A 245 -11.81 23.52 1.16
CA ASP A 245 -13.13 24.15 1.20
C ASP A 245 -14.15 23.45 0.31
N ASN A 246 -13.70 22.88 -0.81
CA ASN A 246 -14.57 22.37 -1.88
C ASN A 246 -14.46 20.86 -2.11
N ASN A 247 -13.57 20.15 -1.42
CA ASN A 247 -13.43 18.71 -1.64
C ASN A 247 -14.72 17.96 -1.25
N ARG A 248 -15.20 17.10 -2.16
CA ARG A 248 -16.40 16.28 -1.99
C ARG A 248 -16.11 14.79 -2.21
N LEU A 249 -14.85 14.43 -2.46
CA LEU A 249 -14.44 13.08 -2.74
C LEU A 249 -13.62 12.53 -1.58
N PRO A 250 -13.76 11.24 -1.26
CA PRO A 250 -12.84 10.60 -0.32
C PRO A 250 -11.43 10.64 -0.91
N ALA A 251 -10.48 11.18 -0.16
CA ALA A 251 -9.17 11.51 -0.69
C ALA A 251 -8.02 11.05 0.23
N LEU A 252 -6.83 11.00 -0.37
CA LEU A 252 -5.54 10.81 0.28
C LEU A 252 -4.60 11.90 -0.20
N SER A 253 -3.91 12.57 0.71
CA SER A 253 -2.82 13.49 0.38
C SER A 253 -1.50 12.96 0.93
N CYS A 254 -0.44 12.99 0.16
CA CYS A 254 0.87 12.48 0.55
C CYS A 254 1.98 13.54 0.46
N LEU A 255 2.92 13.46 1.39
CA LEU A 255 4.07 14.37 1.50
C LEU A 255 5.24 13.64 2.19
N PRO A 256 6.50 13.82 1.76
CA PRO A 256 7.64 13.31 2.51
C PRO A 256 7.95 14.19 3.75
N ILE A 257 8.37 13.55 4.83
CA ILE A 257 8.86 14.25 6.04
C ILE A 257 10.14 15.03 5.75
N ASN A 258 10.99 14.50 4.88
CA ASN A 258 12.19 15.15 4.35
C ASN A 258 11.89 15.86 3.01
N THR A 259 12.88 15.91 2.12
CA THR A 259 12.81 16.61 0.82
C THR A 259 12.58 15.68 -0.37
N ALA A 260 12.72 14.37 -0.20
CA ALA A 260 12.56 13.36 -1.26
C ALA A 260 11.78 12.15 -0.77
N TRP A 261 11.36 11.30 -1.70
CA TRP A 261 10.60 10.07 -1.39
C TRP A 261 11.48 8.98 -0.80
N PHE A 262 12.63 8.73 -1.43
CA PHE A 262 13.60 7.77 -0.91
C PHE A 262 14.65 8.47 -0.05
N TRP A 263 15.24 7.70 0.86
CA TRP A 263 16.28 8.19 1.75
C TRP A 263 17.51 8.71 0.99
N LYS A 264 18.07 9.81 1.46
CA LYS A 264 19.31 10.43 0.97
C LYS A 264 20.35 10.47 2.07
N ALA A 265 21.63 10.50 1.68
CA ALA A 265 22.75 10.43 2.62
C ALA A 265 22.80 11.61 3.61
N ASP A 266 22.20 12.74 3.27
CA ASP A 266 22.13 13.93 4.13
C ASP A 266 20.94 13.95 5.09
N PHE A 267 19.94 13.05 4.93
CA PHE A 267 18.71 13.04 5.75
C PHE A 267 18.95 12.95 7.26
N PRO A 268 19.96 12.19 7.77
CA PRO A 268 20.20 12.15 9.22
C PRO A 268 20.57 13.49 9.84
N THR A 269 21.05 14.45 9.03
CA THR A 269 21.54 15.76 9.47
C THR A 269 20.70 16.94 8.97
N THR A 270 19.77 16.70 8.03
CA THR A 270 18.87 17.73 7.52
C THR A 270 17.62 17.85 8.38
N PRO A 271 17.08 19.08 8.55
CA PRO A 271 15.82 19.27 9.26
C PRO A 271 14.68 18.51 8.59
N VAL A 272 13.88 17.86 9.39
CA VAL A 272 12.58 17.33 8.97
C VAL A 272 11.49 18.40 9.12
N LYS A 273 10.34 18.19 8.47
CA LYS A 273 9.20 19.09 8.61
C LYS A 273 8.76 19.21 10.07
N SER A 274 8.42 20.42 10.48
CA SER A 274 7.99 20.72 11.85
C SER A 274 6.61 20.13 12.16
N VAL A 275 6.31 19.97 13.42
CA VAL A 275 4.96 19.58 13.91
C VAL A 275 3.88 20.52 13.36
N ASP A 276 4.17 21.83 13.31
CA ASP A 276 3.25 22.82 12.77
C ASP A 276 2.93 22.55 11.29
N GLN A 277 3.95 22.33 10.46
CA GLN A 277 3.78 21.96 9.05
C GLN A 277 3.01 20.64 8.89
N LEU A 278 3.27 19.65 9.71
CA LEU A 278 2.60 18.36 9.58
C LEU A 278 1.16 18.41 10.11
N VAL A 279 0.92 19.01 11.26
CA VAL A 279 -0.37 18.99 11.93
C VAL A 279 -1.29 20.11 11.43
N ASN A 280 -0.84 21.37 11.52
CA ASN A 280 -1.71 22.52 11.25
C ASN A 280 -1.87 22.81 9.75
N GLU A 281 -0.86 22.53 8.95
CA GLU A 281 -0.95 22.74 7.49
C GLU A 281 -1.48 21.51 6.74
N ASN A 282 -1.42 20.29 7.33
CA ASN A 282 -1.81 19.06 6.64
C ASN A 282 -2.89 18.26 7.39
N ILE A 283 -2.60 17.65 8.54
CA ILE A 283 -3.52 16.70 9.19
C ILE A 283 -4.86 17.34 9.52
N VAL A 284 -4.85 18.53 10.13
CA VAL A 284 -6.08 19.23 10.55
C VAL A 284 -6.91 19.70 9.35
N PRO A 285 -6.37 20.41 8.35
CA PRO A 285 -7.15 20.84 7.18
C PRO A 285 -7.69 19.66 6.38
N PHE A 286 -6.87 18.64 6.14
CA PHE A 286 -7.31 17.49 5.34
C PHE A 286 -8.39 16.68 6.05
N GLY A 287 -8.30 16.52 7.37
CA GLY A 287 -9.36 15.88 8.16
C GLY A 287 -10.72 16.59 8.05
N LYS A 288 -10.74 17.91 7.78
CA LYS A 288 -11.97 18.66 7.50
C LYS A 288 -12.44 18.52 6.05
N ALA A 289 -11.55 18.16 5.15
CA ALA A 289 -11.79 18.04 3.72
C ALA A 289 -12.11 16.61 3.25
N TRP A 290 -12.51 15.72 4.15
CA TRP A 290 -12.76 14.31 3.88
C TRP A 290 -11.55 13.62 3.22
N CYS A 291 -10.37 13.98 3.68
CA CYS A 291 -9.09 13.54 3.16
C CYS A 291 -8.23 12.90 4.25
N ASN A 292 -7.66 11.76 3.95
CA ASN A 292 -6.65 11.12 4.76
C ASN A 292 -5.27 11.72 4.44
N PHE A 293 -4.37 11.76 5.39
CA PHE A 293 -3.00 12.21 5.18
C PHE A 293 -2.01 11.07 5.43
N ILE A 294 -1.09 10.89 4.49
CA ILE A 294 -0.04 9.89 4.61
C ILE A 294 1.34 10.57 4.51
N LEU A 295 2.13 10.41 5.56
CA LEU A 295 3.47 10.99 5.67
C LEU A 295 4.51 9.96 5.27
N ASN A 296 5.32 10.28 4.27
CA ASN A 296 6.41 9.42 3.88
C ASN A 296 7.60 9.56 4.83
N VAL A 297 8.01 8.44 5.41
CA VAL A 297 9.17 8.32 6.29
C VAL A 297 10.05 7.21 5.73
N ALA A 298 11.09 7.62 5.02
CA ALA A 298 11.96 6.70 4.28
C ALA A 298 13.02 6.06 5.21
N PRO A 299 13.08 4.73 5.30
CA PRO A 299 14.19 4.05 5.97
C PRO A 299 15.52 4.26 5.25
N ASN A 300 16.59 4.32 6.01
CA ASN A 300 17.96 4.45 5.52
C ASN A 300 18.52 3.13 4.93
N ARG A 301 19.77 3.14 4.47
CA ARG A 301 20.43 1.96 3.86
C ARG A 301 20.61 0.76 4.80
N ASP A 302 20.58 0.99 6.13
CA ASP A 302 20.55 -0.11 7.10
C ASP A 302 19.14 -0.77 7.22
N GLY A 303 18.09 -0.11 6.72
CA GLY A 303 16.70 -0.52 6.83
C GLY A 303 16.03 -0.01 8.12
N LEU A 304 16.51 1.10 8.67
CA LEU A 304 16.02 1.76 9.89
C LEU A 304 15.57 3.19 9.58
N ILE A 305 14.55 3.67 10.27
CA ILE A 305 14.23 5.10 10.29
C ILE A 305 15.27 5.84 11.14
N ASP A 306 15.78 6.95 10.63
CA ASP A 306 16.82 7.76 11.31
C ASP A 306 16.27 8.44 12.57
N ASN A 307 17.18 8.73 13.52
CA ASN A 307 16.83 9.27 14.83
C ASN A 307 16.10 10.62 14.77
N ASN A 308 16.51 11.52 13.85
CA ASN A 308 15.84 12.82 13.70
C ASN A 308 14.38 12.67 13.26
N ALA A 309 14.08 11.72 12.37
CA ALA A 309 12.71 11.40 11.98
C ALA A 309 11.94 10.70 13.11
N LEU A 310 12.59 9.78 13.86
CA LEU A 310 11.98 9.15 15.04
C LEU A 310 11.60 10.17 16.12
N GLU A 311 12.46 11.17 16.36
CA GLU A 311 12.15 12.24 17.34
C GLU A 311 10.99 13.12 16.87
N ALA A 312 10.92 13.45 15.58
CA ALA A 312 9.83 14.25 15.01
C ALA A 312 8.47 13.52 15.02
N LEU A 313 8.48 12.20 15.15
CA LEU A 313 7.26 11.36 15.19
C LEU A 313 6.74 11.11 16.63
N LYS A 314 7.41 11.62 17.65
CA LYS A 314 6.95 11.55 19.05
C LYS A 314 6.02 12.71 19.40
#